data_7e52f027b2f46f21d38615617dcca2aa
#
_entry.id   7e52f027b2f46f21d38615617dcca2aa
#
_cell.length_a   1.000
_cell.length_b   1.000
_cell.length_c   1.000
_cell.angle_alpha   90.00
_cell.angle_beta   90.00
_cell.angle_gamma   90.00
#
_symmetry.space_group_name_H-M   'P 1'
#
loop_
_entity.id
_entity.type
_entity.pdbx_description
1 polymer ?
#
loop_
_entity_poly.entity_id
_entity_poly.type
_entity_poly.pdbx_seq_one_letter_code
_entity_poly.pdbx_strand_id
1 'polypeptide(L)'
;MSARIFRVALLLVAIPLLFGGWLAALALPASAQNGVWSAPMSLGEYWFPDVAVDASGRAHVVWSSGTTGFDSVMYAARTPDGEWSRPIDVFAEPQIASGSEATRPTLFVDGENQLHSTHRSTSIFYSQAPAGGAWVASYWRPQLEIGEGYFSRVARSADGVLHLIYTQNLQTETCRICYHVYYVRSFDDGESWSDPQDISLELTGSAKPQLLIDTDQNLHVVWESGMGGSYGQLSDPTTVIYVASYDGGESWSLPYKFDPARGTSTSAMARNITIGEDGNGNLIVAWWAIPEDTIYYQTSRDAGRTWSIAQPVPNVLGIWALYQSRLDDYTMATDSAGRVHLVLAGRRTAEQTWPELLRITWDGSSWSPPDVIAAYQGDMPEWPRIAVGLGNVLHVVWFVRDAENLFNSAAGNYRVWYSTRTVNSESIVPVEVPLIPPPQPRTVVNEQSAPLPTPTPRIETVPVEDPVAPGELVLSQNIRSENDEVIVLLMALAPALVILLATVTLFLLRRRSRHA
;
A
#
# COMPACT_ATOMS: atom_id res chain seq x y z
N MET A 1 -65.86 33.29 -40.56
CA MET A 1 -65.41 33.07 -39.16
C MET A 1 -64.34 31.94 -39.19
N SER A 2 -63.17 32.14 -39.71
CA SER A 2 -62.07 31.11 -39.56
C SER A 2 -60.72 31.63 -40.11
N ALA A 3 -60.17 32.70 -39.59
CA ALA A 3 -58.84 33.16 -39.95
C ALA A 3 -58.12 33.95 -38.85
N ARG A 4 -58.57 33.89 -37.60
CA ARG A 4 -57.97 34.65 -36.50
C ARG A 4 -57.44 33.80 -35.33
N ILE A 5 -57.59 32.48 -35.38
CA ILE A 5 -57.12 31.57 -34.31
C ILE A 5 -55.72 30.98 -34.59
N PHE A 6 -55.22 31.09 -35.81
CA PHE A 6 -53.93 30.49 -36.20
C PHE A 6 -52.67 31.37 -35.99
N ARG A 7 -52.82 32.63 -35.55
CA ARG A 7 -51.68 33.56 -35.37
C ARG A 7 -51.26 33.77 -33.89
N VAL A 8 -52.02 33.26 -32.93
CA VAL A 8 -51.67 33.38 -31.50
C VAL A 8 -50.96 32.12 -30.97
N ALA A 9 -51.10 30.98 -31.65
CA ALA A 9 -50.43 29.73 -31.26
C ALA A 9 -48.96 29.64 -31.68
N LEU A 10 -48.47 30.51 -32.60
CA LEU A 10 -47.07 30.47 -33.08
C LEU A 10 -46.10 31.40 -32.31
N LEU A 11 -46.62 32.21 -31.38
CA LEU A 11 -45.84 33.17 -30.59
C LEU A 11 -45.61 32.68 -29.15
N LEU A 12 -46.22 31.56 -28.72
CA LEU A 12 -46.01 30.97 -27.40
C LEU A 12 -45.09 29.75 -27.37
N VAL A 13 -44.55 29.29 -28.53
CA VAL A 13 -43.63 28.16 -28.60
C VAL A 13 -42.18 28.62 -28.86
N ALA A 14 -41.95 29.89 -29.18
CA ALA A 14 -40.60 30.38 -29.51
C ALA A 14 -39.84 31.02 -28.33
N ILE A 15 -40.45 31.17 -27.15
CA ILE A 15 -39.79 31.79 -25.98
C ILE A 15 -39.09 30.81 -25.04
N PRO A 16 -39.40 29.49 -24.97
CA PRO A 16 -38.59 28.57 -24.12
C PRO A 16 -37.30 28.08 -24.76
N LEU A 17 -37.01 28.33 -26.04
CA LEU A 17 -35.81 27.82 -26.70
C LEU A 17 -34.59 28.77 -26.66
N LEU A 18 -34.74 29.98 -26.10
CA LEU A 18 -33.65 30.95 -25.98
C LEU A 18 -33.14 31.12 -24.53
N PHE A 19 -33.73 30.43 -23.54
CA PHE A 19 -33.22 30.41 -22.14
C PHE A 19 -32.74 29.01 -21.68
N GLY A 20 -32.70 28.04 -22.58
CA GLY A 20 -32.25 26.66 -22.28
C GLY A 20 -30.76 26.40 -22.41
N GLY A 21 -29.97 27.42 -22.63
CA GLY A 21 -28.55 27.21 -22.84
C GLY A 21 -27.71 28.17 -22.01
N TRP A 22 -27.60 27.97 -20.69
CA TRP A 22 -26.49 28.45 -19.85
C TRP A 22 -26.79 28.19 -18.36
N LEU A 23 -27.12 26.96 -18.03
CA LEU A 23 -26.81 26.40 -16.73
C LEU A 23 -25.62 25.44 -16.94
N ALA A 24 -24.47 26.02 -17.32
CA ALA A 24 -23.22 25.42 -16.92
C ALA A 24 -23.31 25.39 -15.39
N ALA A 25 -23.58 24.22 -14.83
CA ALA A 25 -23.41 24.00 -13.41
C ALA A 25 -21.98 24.40 -13.11
N LEU A 26 -21.79 25.56 -12.48
CA LEU A 26 -20.62 25.82 -11.69
C LEU A 26 -20.64 24.71 -10.65
N ALA A 27 -19.94 23.62 -10.91
CA ALA A 27 -19.54 22.69 -9.90
C ALA A 27 -18.69 23.52 -8.94
N LEU A 28 -19.33 24.04 -7.92
CA LEU A 28 -18.63 24.59 -6.77
C LEU A 28 -17.71 23.46 -6.30
N PRO A 29 -16.43 23.74 -6.04
CA PRO A 29 -15.57 22.75 -5.43
C PRO A 29 -16.34 22.23 -4.22
N ALA A 30 -16.44 20.90 -4.10
CA ALA A 30 -17.10 20.27 -2.96
C ALA A 30 -16.27 20.64 -1.74
N SER A 31 -16.60 21.78 -1.11
CA SER A 31 -16.10 22.11 0.21
C SER A 31 -16.52 20.94 1.10
N ALA A 32 -15.56 20.28 1.72
CA ALA A 32 -15.80 19.15 2.61
C ALA A 32 -16.88 19.59 3.62
N GLN A 33 -18.08 19.04 3.48
CA GLN A 33 -19.15 19.30 4.44
C GLN A 33 -18.68 18.67 5.75
N ASN A 34 -18.53 19.49 6.80
CA ASN A 34 -18.13 19.02 8.12
C ASN A 34 -18.97 17.80 8.51
N GLY A 35 -18.31 16.68 8.76
CA GLY A 35 -18.95 15.48 9.27
C GLY A 35 -19.46 14.46 8.24
N VAL A 36 -19.24 14.65 6.92
CA VAL A 36 -19.63 13.70 5.87
C VAL A 36 -18.39 13.34 5.02
N TRP A 37 -18.26 12.08 4.62
CA TRP A 37 -17.23 11.66 3.67
C TRP A 37 -17.50 12.26 2.29
N SER A 38 -16.46 12.73 1.62
CA SER A 38 -16.56 13.07 0.21
C SER A 38 -16.91 11.82 -0.61
N ALA A 39 -17.59 12.00 -1.74
CA ALA A 39 -17.77 10.89 -2.67
C ALA A 39 -16.39 10.30 -3.05
N PRO A 40 -16.24 8.96 -3.06
CA PRO A 40 -14.99 8.32 -3.48
C PRO A 40 -14.59 8.76 -4.89
N MET A 41 -13.34 9.12 -5.07
CA MET A 41 -12.76 9.54 -6.34
C MET A 41 -11.66 8.55 -6.75
N SER A 42 -11.67 8.08 -8.00
CA SER A 42 -10.60 7.24 -8.53
C SER A 42 -9.37 8.09 -8.86
N LEU A 43 -8.19 7.67 -8.38
CA LEU A 43 -6.90 8.29 -8.69
C LEU A 43 -6.21 7.64 -9.90
N GLY A 44 -6.52 6.39 -10.20
CA GLY A 44 -5.91 5.66 -11.29
C GLY A 44 -6.10 4.16 -11.16
N GLU A 45 -5.55 3.45 -12.14
CA GLU A 45 -5.52 2.00 -12.14
C GLU A 45 -4.36 1.49 -11.27
N TYR A 46 -4.44 0.23 -10.86
CA TYR A 46 -3.53 -0.54 -10.04
C TYR A 46 -3.78 -0.43 -8.51
N TRP A 47 -2.75 -0.56 -7.66
CA TRP A 47 -2.90 -0.96 -6.26
C TRP A 47 -1.87 -0.32 -5.31
N PHE A 48 -1.96 -0.69 -4.03
CA PHE A 48 -1.06 -0.29 -2.94
C PHE A 48 -0.86 1.21 -2.79
N PRO A 49 -1.93 1.99 -2.60
CA PRO A 49 -1.78 3.40 -2.31
C PRO A 49 -1.24 3.64 -0.90
N ASP A 50 -0.56 4.78 -0.73
CA ASP A 50 -0.27 5.36 0.57
C ASP A 50 -0.46 6.88 0.54
N VAL A 51 -0.72 7.50 1.70
CA VAL A 51 -1.06 8.91 1.82
C VAL A 51 -0.38 9.54 3.03
N ALA A 52 0.15 10.74 2.84
CA ALA A 52 0.67 11.59 3.90
C ALA A 52 0.22 13.04 3.68
N VAL A 53 0.27 13.88 4.72
CA VAL A 53 -0.18 15.27 4.65
C VAL A 53 0.90 16.19 5.19
N ASP A 54 1.23 17.25 4.44
CA ASP A 54 2.21 18.25 4.85
C ASP A 54 1.61 19.31 5.80
N ALA A 55 2.46 20.16 6.36
CA ALA A 55 2.04 21.21 7.30
C ALA A 55 1.13 22.29 6.67
N SER A 56 1.02 22.36 5.36
CA SER A 56 0.04 23.22 4.67
C SER A 56 -1.34 22.59 4.55
N GLY A 57 -1.47 21.30 4.89
CA GLY A 57 -2.68 20.51 4.70
C GLY A 57 -2.82 19.93 3.29
N ARG A 58 -1.74 19.96 2.48
CA ARG A 58 -1.71 19.28 1.19
C ARG A 58 -1.53 17.79 1.40
N ALA A 59 -2.42 17.00 0.81
CA ALA A 59 -2.31 15.54 0.81
C ALA A 59 -1.43 15.09 -0.36
N HIS A 60 -0.47 14.23 -0.07
CA HIS A 60 0.43 13.58 -1.01
C HIS A 60 0.04 12.11 -1.08
N VAL A 61 -0.14 11.59 -2.29
CA VAL A 61 -0.54 10.19 -2.51
C VAL A 61 0.43 9.54 -3.47
N VAL A 62 0.88 8.35 -3.11
CA VAL A 62 1.64 7.45 -3.99
C VAL A 62 0.86 6.16 -4.20
N TRP A 63 1.06 5.51 -5.34
CA TRP A 63 0.49 4.19 -5.61
C TRP A 63 1.31 3.45 -6.67
N SER A 64 1.20 2.12 -6.70
CA SER A 64 1.79 1.32 -7.76
C SER A 64 0.95 1.43 -9.02
N SER A 65 1.61 1.59 -10.15
CA SER A 65 1.01 1.55 -11.48
C SER A 65 1.89 0.73 -12.41
N GLY A 66 1.36 0.27 -13.53
CA GLY A 66 2.12 -0.46 -14.52
C GLY A 66 1.67 -0.11 -15.94
N THR A 67 2.63 -0.10 -16.83
CA THR A 67 2.40 0.00 -18.27
C THR A 67 3.17 -1.13 -18.95
N THR A 68 2.89 -1.39 -20.23
CA THR A 68 3.59 -2.45 -20.96
C THR A 68 5.11 -2.21 -20.92
N GLY A 69 5.83 -3.08 -20.20
CA GLY A 69 7.28 -3.07 -20.07
C GLY A 69 7.85 -2.27 -18.90
N PHE A 70 7.01 -1.58 -18.10
CA PHE A 70 7.44 -0.82 -16.92
C PHE A 70 6.41 -0.88 -15.81
N ASP A 71 6.89 -1.02 -14.59
CA ASP A 71 6.13 -0.73 -13.38
C ASP A 71 6.62 0.59 -12.79
N SER A 72 5.70 1.35 -12.23
CA SER A 72 5.98 2.70 -11.76
C SER A 72 5.35 2.94 -10.38
N VAL A 73 5.99 3.77 -9.58
CA VAL A 73 5.35 4.47 -8.48
C VAL A 73 4.83 5.79 -9.01
N MET A 74 3.52 5.95 -8.98
CA MET A 74 2.83 7.19 -9.31
C MET A 74 2.75 8.08 -8.09
N TYR A 75 2.73 9.38 -8.33
CA TYR A 75 2.53 10.40 -7.31
C TYR A 75 1.52 11.44 -7.80
N ALA A 76 0.64 11.88 -6.91
CA ALA A 76 -0.18 13.07 -7.06
C ALA A 76 -0.37 13.78 -5.72
N ALA A 77 -0.61 15.08 -5.76
CA ALA A 77 -0.90 15.88 -4.58
C ALA A 77 -2.26 16.58 -4.70
N ARG A 78 -2.94 16.71 -3.56
CA ARG A 78 -4.21 17.44 -3.45
C ARG A 78 -4.05 18.64 -2.54
N THR A 79 -4.38 19.82 -3.02
CA THR A 79 -4.39 21.04 -2.20
C THR A 79 -5.50 21.01 -1.15
N PRO A 80 -5.42 21.81 -0.07
CA PRO A 80 -6.51 21.93 0.90
C PRO A 80 -7.84 22.36 0.27
N ASP A 81 -7.80 23.15 -0.80
CA ASP A 81 -8.98 23.61 -1.56
C ASP A 81 -9.59 22.51 -2.44
N GLY A 82 -8.93 21.36 -2.54
CA GLY A 82 -9.46 20.20 -3.26
C GLY A 82 -8.92 19.98 -4.66
N GLU A 83 -8.00 20.81 -5.13
CA GLU A 83 -7.41 20.69 -6.46
C GLU A 83 -6.32 19.63 -6.49
N TRP A 84 -6.34 18.76 -7.52
CA TRP A 84 -5.34 17.72 -7.71
C TRP A 84 -4.27 18.14 -8.71
N SER A 85 -3.01 17.83 -8.40
CA SER A 85 -1.96 17.85 -9.40
C SER A 85 -2.20 16.77 -10.46
N ARG A 86 -1.59 16.95 -11.64
CA ARG A 86 -1.50 15.84 -12.59
C ARG A 86 -0.65 14.72 -11.99
N PRO A 87 -1.08 13.45 -12.06
CA PRO A 87 -0.23 12.32 -11.68
C PRO A 87 1.06 12.27 -12.50
N ILE A 88 2.17 11.95 -11.84
CA ILE A 88 3.49 11.78 -12.46
C ILE A 88 4.11 10.46 -12.00
N ASP A 89 4.96 9.88 -12.84
CA ASP A 89 5.85 8.78 -12.46
C ASP A 89 7.02 9.37 -11.65
N VAL A 90 7.21 8.88 -10.44
CA VAL A 90 8.36 9.28 -9.60
C VAL A 90 9.46 8.24 -9.59
N PHE A 91 9.10 6.96 -9.69
CA PHE A 91 10.04 5.85 -9.83
C PHE A 91 9.51 4.90 -10.90
N ALA A 92 10.31 4.59 -11.90
CA ALA A 92 9.98 3.67 -12.96
C ALA A 92 11.03 2.56 -13.04
N GLU A 93 10.58 1.31 -12.97
CA GLU A 93 11.42 0.14 -13.05
C GLU A 93 11.12 -0.63 -14.34
N PRO A 94 12.12 -1.05 -15.12
CA PRO A 94 11.88 -1.91 -16.26
C PRO A 94 11.31 -3.26 -15.78
N GLN A 95 10.23 -3.73 -16.39
CA GLN A 95 9.75 -5.09 -16.18
C GLN A 95 10.77 -6.08 -16.75
N ILE A 96 11.71 -6.51 -15.92
CA ILE A 96 12.64 -7.58 -16.23
C ILE A 96 11.91 -8.88 -15.90
N ALA A 97 11.83 -9.79 -16.85
CA ALA A 97 11.11 -11.05 -16.74
C ALA A 97 11.18 -11.68 -15.34
N SER A 98 10.03 -11.84 -14.71
CA SER A 98 9.78 -12.47 -13.41
C SER A 98 10.36 -11.75 -12.16
N GLY A 99 9.78 -10.65 -11.73
CA GLY A 99 9.83 -10.23 -10.34
C GLY A 99 10.31 -8.83 -10.00
N SER A 100 10.68 -7.99 -10.94
CA SER A 100 10.87 -6.57 -10.67
C SER A 100 9.52 -5.84 -10.81
N GLU A 101 8.98 -5.39 -9.72
CA GLU A 101 7.73 -4.64 -9.67
C GLU A 101 7.99 -3.38 -8.86
N ALA A 102 7.74 -2.19 -9.37
CA ALA A 102 7.69 -0.98 -8.55
C ALA A 102 6.37 -0.98 -7.77
N THR A 103 6.36 -1.64 -6.61
CA THR A 103 5.13 -1.94 -5.88
C THR A 103 5.25 -1.61 -4.39
N ARG A 104 4.12 -1.55 -3.70
CA ARG A 104 3.98 -1.28 -2.27
C ARG A 104 4.70 -0.01 -1.82
N PRO A 105 4.51 1.11 -2.53
CA PRO A 105 5.10 2.36 -2.07
C PRO A 105 4.54 2.72 -0.70
N THR A 106 5.38 3.35 0.11
CA THR A 106 4.98 3.99 1.36
C THR A 106 5.32 5.45 1.32
N LEU A 107 4.62 6.25 2.09
CA LEU A 107 4.82 7.68 2.13
C LEU A 107 4.73 8.20 3.57
N PHE A 108 5.70 9.01 3.95
CA PHE A 108 5.74 9.71 5.22
C PHE A 108 6.16 11.15 4.99
N VAL A 109 5.57 12.09 5.71
CA VAL A 109 5.98 13.50 5.74
C VAL A 109 6.54 13.80 7.12
N ASP A 110 7.75 14.32 7.18
CA ASP A 110 8.36 14.72 8.44
C ASP A 110 8.02 16.15 8.88
N GLY A 111 8.50 16.55 10.05
CA GLY A 111 8.27 17.90 10.60
C GLY A 111 8.92 19.03 9.80
N GLU A 112 9.84 18.73 8.89
CA GLU A 112 10.50 19.66 7.99
C GLU A 112 9.83 19.74 6.61
N ASN A 113 8.71 19.04 6.44
CA ASN A 113 7.97 18.88 5.19
C ASN A 113 8.81 18.21 4.08
N GLN A 114 9.64 17.23 4.47
CA GLN A 114 10.23 16.30 3.54
C GLN A 114 9.34 15.07 3.40
N LEU A 115 9.13 14.65 2.17
CA LEU A 115 8.51 13.38 1.84
C LEU A 115 9.58 12.29 1.84
N HIS A 116 9.33 11.22 2.56
CA HIS A 116 10.13 10.01 2.57
C HIS A 116 9.29 8.89 1.97
N SER A 117 9.82 8.23 0.97
CA SER A 117 9.12 7.13 0.29
C SER A 117 10.01 5.91 0.21
N THR A 118 9.42 4.76 0.47
CA THR A 118 10.01 3.47 0.13
C THR A 118 9.12 2.75 -0.87
N HIS A 119 9.71 1.92 -1.70
CA HIS A 119 8.97 1.01 -2.55
C HIS A 119 9.77 -0.28 -2.75
N ARG A 120 9.10 -1.32 -3.21
CA ARG A 120 9.73 -2.57 -3.55
C ARG A 120 9.90 -2.70 -5.06
N SER A 121 11.12 -3.05 -5.49
CA SER A 121 11.37 -3.73 -6.75
C SER A 121 11.81 -5.17 -6.45
N THR A 122 13.03 -5.57 -6.79
CA THR A 122 13.65 -6.78 -6.24
C THR A 122 14.08 -6.56 -4.79
N SER A 123 14.49 -5.35 -4.47
CA SER A 123 14.89 -4.87 -3.15
C SER A 123 13.92 -3.76 -2.68
N ILE A 124 14.04 -3.36 -1.43
CA ILE A 124 13.45 -2.14 -0.91
C ILE A 124 14.34 -0.96 -1.29
N PHE A 125 13.75 0.03 -1.92
CA PHE A 125 14.39 1.30 -2.27
C PHE A 125 13.80 2.42 -1.44
N TYR A 126 14.66 3.38 -1.10
CA TYR A 126 14.29 4.60 -0.40
C TYR A 126 14.60 5.82 -1.26
N SER A 127 13.76 6.84 -1.18
CA SER A 127 13.97 8.16 -1.78
C SER A 127 13.22 9.22 -0.99
N GLN A 128 13.56 10.48 -1.22
CA GLN A 128 12.92 11.61 -0.59
C GLN A 128 12.81 12.82 -1.54
N ALA A 129 11.85 13.69 -1.23
CA ALA A 129 11.64 14.94 -1.96
C ALA A 129 11.03 16.01 -1.03
N PRO A 130 11.32 17.31 -1.26
CA PRO A 130 10.61 18.37 -0.53
C PRO A 130 9.12 18.37 -0.91
N ALA A 131 8.21 18.48 0.06
CA ALA A 131 6.77 18.43 -0.16
C ALA A 131 6.30 19.50 -1.19
N GLY A 132 6.89 20.69 -1.17
CA GLY A 132 6.60 21.74 -2.14
C GLY A 132 7.11 21.47 -3.56
N GLY A 133 7.97 20.47 -3.75
CA GLY A 133 8.58 20.12 -5.04
C GLY A 133 8.21 18.74 -5.57
N ALA A 134 7.62 17.87 -4.78
CA ALA A 134 7.40 16.46 -5.09
C ALA A 134 6.55 16.20 -6.34
N TRP A 135 5.81 17.20 -6.82
CA TRP A 135 5.05 17.16 -8.08
C TRP A 135 5.94 17.24 -9.34
N VAL A 136 7.27 17.36 -9.15
CA VAL A 136 8.29 17.33 -10.22
C VAL A 136 9.22 16.14 -9.95
N ALA A 137 9.23 15.14 -10.82
CA ALA A 137 9.98 13.90 -10.62
C ALA A 137 11.49 14.14 -10.36
N SER A 138 12.09 15.17 -10.94
CA SER A 138 13.52 15.49 -10.75
C SER A 138 13.87 16.06 -9.35
N TYR A 139 12.89 16.33 -8.49
CA TYR A 139 13.13 16.73 -7.10
C TYR A 139 13.16 15.53 -6.14
N TRP A 140 12.73 14.35 -6.61
CA TRP A 140 12.97 13.12 -5.87
C TRP A 140 14.46 12.75 -5.97
N ARG A 141 15.08 12.50 -4.83
CA ARG A 141 16.49 12.07 -4.81
C ARG A 141 16.64 10.72 -5.53
N PRO A 142 17.84 10.42 -6.06
CA PRO A 142 18.11 9.09 -6.59
C PRO A 142 17.76 8.01 -5.57
N GLN A 143 17.19 6.90 -6.04
CA GLN A 143 16.80 5.79 -5.21
C GLN A 143 18.02 5.13 -4.57
N LEU A 144 17.96 4.90 -3.26
CA LEU A 144 18.97 4.15 -2.50
C LEU A 144 18.43 2.77 -2.16
N GLU A 145 19.15 1.74 -2.53
CA GLU A 145 18.81 0.36 -2.16
C GLU A 145 19.09 0.13 -0.67
N ILE A 146 18.09 -0.37 0.05
CA ILE A 146 18.17 -0.69 1.48
C ILE A 146 18.54 -2.17 1.68
N GLY A 147 17.93 -3.06 0.91
CA GLY A 147 18.14 -4.50 0.97
C GLY A 147 17.01 -5.30 0.35
N GLU A 148 17.23 -6.57 0.11
CA GLU A 148 16.20 -7.48 -0.39
C GLU A 148 15.02 -7.52 0.57
N GLY A 149 13.80 -7.31 0.07
CA GLY A 149 12.65 -7.29 0.96
C GLY A 149 11.31 -7.13 0.27
N TYR A 150 10.24 -7.06 1.09
CA TYR A 150 8.88 -7.00 0.58
C TYR A 150 8.10 -5.80 1.10
N PHE A 151 7.80 -5.75 2.39
CA PHE A 151 7.02 -4.68 3.00
C PHE A 151 7.97 -3.78 3.77
N SER A 152 7.76 -2.50 3.70
CA SER A 152 8.57 -1.52 4.42
C SER A 152 7.71 -0.43 5.04
N ARG A 153 8.25 0.22 6.06
CA ARG A 153 7.73 1.47 6.64
C ARG A 153 8.90 2.33 7.07
N VAL A 154 8.76 3.63 6.89
CA VAL A 154 9.73 4.63 7.33
C VAL A 154 9.05 5.66 8.20
N ALA A 155 9.73 6.11 9.25
CA ALA A 155 9.32 7.20 10.12
C ALA A 155 10.56 7.96 10.60
N ARG A 156 10.38 9.18 11.12
CA ARG A 156 11.46 10.02 11.66
C ARG A 156 11.15 10.39 13.10
N SER A 157 12.10 10.19 13.99
CA SER A 157 12.01 10.63 15.38
C SER A 157 12.33 12.12 15.53
N ALA A 158 11.97 12.71 16.66
CA ALA A 158 12.12 14.14 16.90
C ALA A 158 13.59 14.60 16.92
N ASP A 159 14.54 13.71 17.20
CA ASP A 159 15.98 13.96 17.12
C ASP A 159 16.54 13.89 15.69
N GLY A 160 15.67 13.65 14.70
CA GLY A 160 16.01 13.63 13.28
C GLY A 160 16.45 12.30 12.71
N VAL A 161 16.50 11.23 13.53
CA VAL A 161 16.85 9.89 13.05
C VAL A 161 15.73 9.31 12.21
N LEU A 162 16.06 8.77 11.03
CA LEU A 162 15.13 7.99 10.24
C LEU A 162 15.19 6.53 10.67
N HIS A 163 14.03 5.93 10.88
CA HIS A 163 13.83 4.55 11.24
C HIS A 163 13.08 3.85 10.12
N LEU A 164 13.60 2.72 9.63
CA LEU A 164 12.98 1.94 8.57
C LEU A 164 12.93 0.48 8.97
N ILE A 165 11.76 -0.12 8.81
CA ILE A 165 11.55 -1.56 8.97
C ILE A 165 11.14 -2.18 7.64
N TYR A 166 11.54 -3.44 7.43
CA TYR A 166 11.14 -4.20 6.25
C TYR A 166 11.18 -5.70 6.51
N THR A 167 10.52 -6.48 5.66
CA THR A 167 10.60 -7.94 5.74
C THR A 167 11.57 -8.47 4.70
N GLN A 168 12.46 -9.37 5.12
CA GLN A 168 13.42 -10.05 4.27
C GLN A 168 13.34 -11.55 4.44
N ASN A 169 13.51 -12.29 3.35
CA ASN A 169 13.56 -13.74 3.40
C ASN A 169 14.97 -14.21 3.73
N LEU A 170 15.13 -14.78 4.92
CA LEU A 170 16.39 -15.43 5.33
C LEU A 170 16.28 -16.92 5.03
N GLN A 171 16.83 -17.36 3.89
CA GLN A 171 16.87 -18.77 3.54
C GLN A 171 17.91 -19.52 4.39
N THR A 172 17.47 -20.62 5.01
CA THR A 172 18.35 -21.54 5.74
C THR A 172 18.17 -22.96 5.20
N GLU A 173 19.04 -23.89 5.60
CA GLU A 173 18.91 -25.30 5.21
C GLU A 173 17.56 -25.92 5.66
N THR A 174 17.02 -25.46 6.76
CA THR A 174 15.77 -25.96 7.37
C THR A 174 14.54 -25.16 7.00
N CYS A 175 14.71 -23.95 6.47
CA CYS A 175 13.62 -23.06 6.12
C CYS A 175 13.89 -22.33 4.81
N ARG A 176 13.17 -22.69 3.76
CA ARG A 176 13.34 -22.08 2.43
C ARG A 176 12.72 -20.69 2.35
N ILE A 177 11.69 -20.42 3.16
CA ILE A 177 10.94 -19.16 3.08
C ILE A 177 10.64 -18.72 4.50
N CYS A 178 11.61 -18.00 5.04
CA CYS A 178 11.65 -17.50 6.39
C CYS A 178 11.72 -15.99 6.36
N TYR A 179 10.60 -15.34 6.22
CA TYR A 179 10.55 -13.89 6.30
C TYR A 179 10.72 -13.44 7.74
N HIS A 180 11.69 -12.58 7.96
CA HIS A 180 11.99 -11.91 9.21
C HIS A 180 11.70 -10.42 9.07
N VAL A 181 11.50 -9.72 10.18
CA VAL A 181 11.42 -8.26 10.21
C VAL A 181 12.78 -7.69 10.56
N TYR A 182 13.32 -6.88 9.66
CA TYR A 182 14.58 -6.17 9.84
C TYR A 182 14.33 -4.69 10.11
N TYR A 183 15.25 -4.12 10.85
CA TYR A 183 15.29 -2.71 11.19
C TYR A 183 16.63 -2.12 10.78
N VAL A 184 16.58 -0.91 10.20
CA VAL A 184 17.74 -0.06 9.91
C VAL A 184 17.41 1.37 10.28
N ARG A 185 18.44 2.20 10.54
CA ARG A 185 18.29 3.62 10.83
C ARG A 185 19.32 4.46 10.11
N SER A 186 18.99 5.72 9.88
CA SER A 186 19.87 6.70 9.27
C SER A 186 20.00 7.92 10.17
N PHE A 187 21.24 8.40 10.34
CA PHE A 187 21.60 9.61 11.10
C PHE A 187 21.96 10.79 10.21
N ASP A 188 21.92 10.61 8.89
CA ASP A 188 22.37 11.54 7.87
C ASP A 188 21.28 11.83 6.81
N ASP A 189 20.04 11.87 7.27
CA ASP A 189 18.88 12.21 6.45
C ASP A 189 18.69 11.24 5.25
N GLY A 190 18.96 9.94 5.49
CA GLY A 190 18.74 8.88 4.50
C GLY A 190 19.86 8.74 3.46
N GLU A 191 21.01 9.41 3.62
CA GLU A 191 22.17 9.24 2.73
C GLU A 191 22.86 7.91 2.95
N SER A 192 22.88 7.43 4.21
CA SER A 192 23.36 6.09 4.55
C SER A 192 22.52 5.46 5.66
N TRP A 193 22.56 4.14 5.75
CA TRP A 193 21.79 3.35 6.69
C TRP A 193 22.68 2.38 7.46
N SER A 194 22.29 2.09 8.70
CA SER A 194 22.98 1.11 9.55
C SER A 194 22.90 -0.31 8.96
N ASP A 195 23.74 -1.21 9.48
CA ASP A 195 23.56 -2.63 9.23
C ASP A 195 22.17 -3.11 9.66
N PRO A 196 21.53 -4.02 8.91
CA PRO A 196 20.21 -4.55 9.24
C PRO A 196 20.23 -5.36 10.54
N GLN A 197 19.32 -5.05 11.46
CA GLN A 197 19.07 -5.78 12.70
C GLN A 197 17.79 -6.61 12.57
N ASP A 198 17.86 -7.92 12.79
CA ASP A 198 16.69 -8.80 12.89
C ASP A 198 15.97 -8.56 14.22
N ILE A 199 14.78 -7.93 14.17
CA ILE A 199 13.95 -7.63 15.35
C ILE A 199 12.87 -8.68 15.57
N SER A 200 12.67 -9.59 14.63
CA SER A 200 11.73 -10.70 14.77
C SER A 200 12.34 -11.91 15.48
N LEU A 201 13.65 -11.89 15.70
CA LEU A 201 14.44 -12.99 16.28
C LEU A 201 14.21 -14.28 15.45
N GLU A 202 13.80 -15.36 16.09
CA GLU A 202 13.57 -16.66 15.45
C GLU A 202 12.15 -16.82 14.87
N LEU A 203 11.31 -15.78 14.93
CA LEU A 203 9.93 -15.84 14.42
C LEU A 203 9.92 -15.72 12.91
N THR A 204 9.55 -16.78 12.25
CA THR A 204 9.51 -16.89 10.78
C THR A 204 8.13 -16.61 10.21
N GLY A 205 8.06 -16.35 8.90
CA GLY A 205 6.79 -16.09 8.21
C GLY A 205 6.18 -14.75 8.59
N SER A 206 7.02 -13.74 8.78
CA SER A 206 6.62 -12.37 9.16
C SER A 206 6.20 -11.56 7.93
N ALA A 207 5.12 -10.78 8.04
CA ALA A 207 4.63 -9.94 6.96
C ALA A 207 3.95 -8.67 7.46
N LYS A 208 3.86 -7.69 6.57
CA LYS A 208 3.14 -6.42 6.76
C LYS A 208 3.49 -5.71 8.08
N PRO A 209 4.78 -5.44 8.35
CA PRO A 209 5.16 -4.73 9.56
C PRO A 209 4.66 -3.29 9.50
N GLN A 210 4.22 -2.78 10.65
CA GLN A 210 3.84 -1.39 10.86
C GLN A 210 4.71 -0.79 11.96
N LEU A 211 5.16 0.45 11.76
CA LEU A 211 6.00 1.21 12.67
C LEU A 211 5.23 2.42 13.19
N LEU A 212 5.23 2.58 14.51
CA LEU A 212 4.77 3.76 15.21
C LEU A 212 5.92 4.30 16.06
N ILE A 213 6.13 5.59 16.03
CA ILE A 213 6.94 6.33 17.00
C ILE A 213 5.95 7.05 17.91
N ASP A 214 5.97 6.74 19.21
CA ASP A 214 5.07 7.35 20.16
C ASP A 214 5.52 8.78 20.56
N THR A 215 4.70 9.48 21.34
CA THR A 215 5.00 10.84 21.79
C THR A 215 6.24 10.92 22.68
N ASP A 216 6.61 9.80 23.34
CA ASP A 216 7.84 9.67 24.15
C ASP A 216 9.05 9.23 23.31
N GLN A 217 8.91 9.15 21.97
CA GLN A 217 9.94 8.74 21.01
C GLN A 217 10.36 7.27 21.14
N ASN A 218 9.53 6.41 21.73
CA ASN A 218 9.73 4.97 21.66
C ASN A 218 9.28 4.44 20.31
N LEU A 219 9.96 3.40 19.83
CA LEU A 219 9.61 2.71 18.60
C LEU A 219 8.75 1.49 18.90
N HIS A 220 7.63 1.36 18.20
CA HIS A 220 6.71 0.24 18.33
C HIS A 220 6.50 -0.40 16.97
N VAL A 221 6.71 -1.71 16.87
CA VAL A 221 6.53 -2.47 15.64
C VAL A 221 5.57 -3.62 15.88
N VAL A 222 4.60 -3.75 14.96
CA VAL A 222 3.65 -4.87 14.93
C VAL A 222 3.69 -5.55 13.56
N TRP A 223 3.43 -6.86 13.50
CA TRP A 223 3.38 -7.60 12.23
C TRP A 223 2.58 -8.90 12.35
N GLU A 224 2.21 -9.47 11.21
CA GLU A 224 1.68 -10.83 11.10
C GLU A 224 2.82 -11.85 11.11
N SER A 225 2.64 -13.00 11.76
CA SER A 225 3.66 -14.05 11.86
C SER A 225 3.05 -15.46 11.81
N GLY A 226 3.91 -16.44 11.58
CA GLY A 226 3.54 -17.85 11.52
C GLY A 226 3.15 -18.34 10.13
N MET A 227 3.38 -17.53 9.08
CA MET A 227 3.21 -17.96 7.70
C MET A 227 4.40 -18.84 7.27
N GLY A 228 4.11 -20.02 6.72
CA GLY A 228 5.12 -20.89 6.11
C GLY A 228 4.98 -20.94 4.58
N GLY A 229 6.03 -21.34 3.87
CA GLY A 229 6.00 -21.52 2.42
C GLY A 229 6.38 -20.27 1.61
N SER A 230 6.13 -20.25 0.29
CA SER A 230 6.44 -19.11 -0.59
C SER A 230 5.40 -18.00 -0.47
N TYR A 231 5.79 -16.77 -0.82
CA TYR A 231 4.89 -15.62 -0.69
C TYR A 231 3.58 -15.76 -1.47
N GLY A 232 3.58 -16.49 -2.59
CA GLY A 232 2.37 -16.84 -3.34
C GLY A 232 1.61 -18.06 -2.80
N GLN A 233 2.23 -18.82 -1.88
CA GLN A 233 1.72 -20.09 -1.33
C GLN A 233 1.89 -20.15 0.19
N LEU A 234 2.03 -19.00 0.85
CA LEU A 234 2.12 -18.94 2.30
C LEU A 234 0.86 -19.53 2.94
N SER A 235 1.05 -20.27 4.02
CA SER A 235 -0.03 -20.54 4.96
C SER A 235 -0.55 -19.22 5.55
N ASP A 236 -1.76 -19.23 6.05
CA ASP A 236 -2.30 -18.04 6.72
C ASP A 236 -1.53 -17.76 8.01
N PRO A 237 -1.36 -16.47 8.39
CA PRO A 237 -0.71 -16.11 9.63
C PRO A 237 -1.49 -16.64 10.83
N THR A 238 -0.78 -17.19 11.80
CA THR A 238 -1.37 -17.81 13.00
C THR A 238 -1.35 -16.90 14.21
N THR A 239 -0.58 -15.82 14.16
CA THR A 239 -0.42 -14.89 15.28
C THR A 239 -0.04 -13.51 14.79
N VAL A 240 -0.21 -12.52 15.65
CA VAL A 240 0.25 -11.15 15.49
C VAL A 240 1.21 -10.81 16.63
N ILE A 241 2.27 -10.10 16.30
CA ILE A 241 3.44 -9.88 17.15
C ILE A 241 3.65 -8.39 17.37
N TYR A 242 4.23 -8.07 18.51
CA TYR A 242 4.68 -6.73 18.88
C TYR A 242 6.08 -6.78 19.49
N VAL A 243 6.90 -5.78 19.15
CA VAL A 243 8.15 -5.45 19.83
C VAL A 243 8.26 -3.95 20.02
N ALA A 244 9.07 -3.50 20.97
CA ALA A 244 9.39 -2.08 21.17
C ALA A 244 10.87 -1.85 21.39
N SER A 245 11.33 -0.66 21.02
CA SER A 245 12.62 -0.11 21.43
C SER A 245 12.39 1.18 22.23
N TYR A 246 13.08 1.30 23.35
CA TYR A 246 13.01 2.44 24.27
C TYR A 246 14.31 3.27 24.28
N ASP A 247 15.19 2.99 23.33
CA ASP A 247 16.54 3.56 23.21
C ASP A 247 16.89 3.94 21.77
N GLY A 248 15.88 4.31 20.96
CA GLY A 248 16.08 4.77 19.59
C GLY A 248 16.53 3.67 18.62
N GLY A 249 16.15 2.41 18.88
CA GLY A 249 16.46 1.27 18.03
C GLY A 249 17.81 0.60 18.32
N GLU A 250 18.48 0.93 19.45
CA GLU A 250 19.70 0.23 19.87
C GLU A 250 19.38 -1.19 20.31
N SER A 251 18.32 -1.36 21.12
CA SER A 251 17.85 -2.65 21.57
C SER A 251 16.33 -2.78 21.45
N TRP A 252 15.87 -4.04 21.40
CA TRP A 252 14.45 -4.36 21.21
C TRP A 252 13.97 -5.31 22.31
N SER A 253 12.71 -5.14 22.69
CA SER A 253 12.03 -6.03 23.62
C SER A 253 11.92 -7.44 23.05
N LEU A 254 11.69 -8.42 23.90
CA LEU A 254 11.27 -9.75 23.44
C LEU A 254 9.91 -9.64 22.73
N PRO A 255 9.67 -10.45 21.67
CA PRO A 255 8.40 -10.47 20.97
C PRO A 255 7.23 -10.82 21.89
N TYR A 256 6.23 -9.96 21.94
CA TYR A 256 4.96 -10.22 22.59
C TYR A 256 3.96 -10.76 21.56
N LYS A 257 3.36 -11.91 21.86
CA LYS A 257 2.31 -12.52 21.01
C LYS A 257 0.95 -12.11 21.53
N PHE A 258 0.18 -11.42 20.71
CA PHE A 258 -1.24 -11.25 20.97
C PHE A 258 -1.97 -12.58 20.78
N ASP A 259 -2.88 -12.90 21.68
CA ASP A 259 -3.69 -14.12 21.55
C ASP A 259 -4.68 -13.95 20.39
N PRO A 260 -4.55 -14.72 19.30
CA PRO A 260 -5.36 -14.50 18.10
C PRO A 260 -6.83 -14.82 18.30
N ALA A 261 -7.14 -15.81 19.13
CA ALA A 261 -8.50 -16.22 19.43
C ALA A 261 -8.54 -17.04 20.71
N ARG A 262 -9.46 -16.77 21.61
CA ARG A 262 -9.73 -17.59 22.79
C ARG A 262 -10.58 -18.84 22.48
N GLY A 263 -10.79 -19.12 21.18
CA GLY A 263 -11.54 -20.28 20.73
C GLY A 263 -10.75 -21.58 20.79
N THR A 264 -11.44 -22.69 20.81
CA THR A 264 -10.88 -24.05 20.80
C THR A 264 -10.40 -24.50 19.41
N SER A 265 -10.41 -23.59 18.42
CA SER A 265 -10.06 -23.92 17.03
C SER A 265 -8.54 -24.01 16.88
N THR A 266 -8.06 -25.15 16.42
CA THR A 266 -6.66 -25.36 16.00
C THR A 266 -6.32 -24.61 14.69
N SER A 267 -7.30 -23.99 14.06
CA SER A 267 -7.19 -23.23 12.80
C SER A 267 -7.31 -21.71 13.03
N ALA A 268 -7.07 -21.24 14.25
CA ALA A 268 -7.11 -19.81 14.56
C ALA A 268 -6.04 -19.07 13.74
N MET A 269 -6.46 -18.02 13.06
CA MET A 269 -5.63 -17.11 12.30
C MET A 269 -5.78 -15.69 12.86
N ALA A 270 -4.70 -14.91 12.83
CA ALA A 270 -4.71 -13.50 13.19
C ALA A 270 -4.03 -12.69 12.10
N ARG A 271 -4.71 -11.64 11.62
CA ARG A 271 -4.30 -10.85 10.46
C ARG A 271 -4.54 -9.35 10.66
N ASN A 272 -3.99 -8.58 9.74
CA ASN A 272 -4.26 -7.15 9.56
C ASN A 272 -4.04 -6.37 10.86
N ILE A 273 -2.95 -6.67 11.60
CA ILE A 273 -2.64 -5.94 12.82
C ILE A 273 -2.23 -4.51 12.50
N THR A 274 -2.75 -3.58 13.29
CA THR A 274 -2.37 -2.17 13.24
C THR A 274 -2.21 -1.60 14.65
N ILE A 275 -1.45 -0.52 14.77
CA ILE A 275 -1.13 0.15 16.03
C ILE A 275 -1.37 1.66 15.92
N GLY A 276 -1.81 2.27 17.01
CA GLY A 276 -1.96 3.71 17.17
C GLY A 276 -1.69 4.13 18.62
N GLU A 277 -1.55 5.42 18.83
CA GLU A 277 -1.41 6.05 20.14
C GLU A 277 -2.54 7.04 20.35
N ASP A 278 -3.22 7.02 21.50
CA ASP A 278 -4.27 7.99 21.83
C ASP A 278 -3.68 9.27 22.46
N GLY A 279 -4.51 10.31 22.62
CA GLY A 279 -4.09 11.59 23.19
C GLY A 279 -3.62 11.56 24.64
N ASN A 280 -3.67 10.41 25.30
CA ASN A 280 -3.16 10.19 26.67
C ASN A 280 -1.83 9.42 26.65
N GLY A 281 -1.25 9.14 25.48
CA GLY A 281 -0.05 8.32 25.34
C GLY A 281 -0.30 6.82 25.51
N ASN A 282 -1.56 6.37 25.45
CA ASN A 282 -1.84 4.94 25.50
C ASN A 282 -1.75 4.34 24.11
N LEU A 283 -1.08 3.21 24.01
CA LEU A 283 -1.08 2.44 22.76
C LEU A 283 -2.37 1.64 22.62
N ILE A 284 -2.83 1.53 21.39
CA ILE A 284 -3.93 0.65 21.02
C ILE A 284 -3.52 -0.18 19.80
N VAL A 285 -3.77 -1.47 19.85
CA VAL A 285 -3.60 -2.39 18.72
C VAL A 285 -4.95 -3.00 18.38
N ALA A 286 -5.17 -3.26 17.09
CA ALA A 286 -6.33 -4.02 16.63
C ALA A 286 -5.90 -5.01 15.56
N TRP A 287 -6.59 -6.17 15.51
CA TRP A 287 -6.34 -7.21 14.51
C TRP A 287 -7.62 -8.02 14.25
N TRP A 288 -7.65 -8.70 13.13
CA TRP A 288 -8.75 -9.58 12.76
C TRP A 288 -8.44 -11.03 13.15
N ALA A 289 -9.34 -11.68 13.86
CA ALA A 289 -9.25 -13.10 14.22
C ALA A 289 -10.24 -13.94 13.41
N ILE A 290 -9.74 -15.02 12.83
CA ILE A 290 -10.48 -15.98 12.02
C ILE A 290 -10.42 -17.34 12.70
N PRO A 291 -11.50 -18.12 12.80
CA PRO A 291 -12.78 -18.00 12.05
C PRO A 291 -13.89 -17.20 12.76
N GLU A 292 -13.64 -16.59 13.91
CA GLU A 292 -14.66 -15.86 14.68
C GLU A 292 -15.17 -14.61 13.96
N ASP A 293 -14.53 -14.19 12.86
CA ASP A 293 -14.78 -12.93 12.13
C ASP A 293 -14.72 -11.69 13.03
N THR A 294 -14.04 -11.80 14.18
CA THR A 294 -14.00 -10.78 15.21
C THR A 294 -12.76 -9.92 15.05
N ILE A 295 -12.94 -8.61 15.15
CA ILE A 295 -11.84 -7.67 15.29
C ILE A 295 -11.59 -7.46 16.76
N TYR A 296 -10.43 -7.88 17.24
CA TYR A 296 -9.99 -7.68 18.63
C TYR A 296 -9.12 -6.45 18.75
N TYR A 297 -9.10 -5.89 19.95
CA TYR A 297 -8.14 -4.85 20.33
C TYR A 297 -7.59 -5.09 21.74
N GLN A 298 -6.41 -4.55 21.99
CA GLN A 298 -5.79 -4.42 23.30
C GLN A 298 -5.19 -3.03 23.45
N THR A 299 -5.09 -2.56 24.69
CA THR A 299 -4.48 -1.26 25.01
C THR A 299 -3.32 -1.44 25.98
N SER A 300 -2.33 -0.56 25.89
CA SER A 300 -1.23 -0.44 26.84
C SER A 300 -1.17 0.99 27.39
N ARG A 301 -0.89 1.11 28.69
CA ARG A 301 -0.73 2.42 29.38
C ARG A 301 0.69 2.67 29.87
N ASP A 302 1.61 1.83 29.46
CA ASP A 302 3.00 1.81 29.90
C ASP A 302 3.96 1.62 28.72
N ALA A 303 3.61 2.25 27.57
CA ALA A 303 4.37 2.21 26.33
C ALA A 303 4.64 0.75 25.85
N GLY A 304 3.63 -0.11 25.92
CA GLY A 304 3.70 -1.48 25.40
C GLY A 304 4.37 -2.50 26.29
N ARG A 305 4.73 -2.15 27.54
CA ARG A 305 5.32 -3.10 28.49
C ARG A 305 4.32 -4.11 29.00
N THR A 306 3.07 -3.68 29.18
CA THR A 306 1.95 -4.56 29.50
C THR A 306 0.72 -4.23 28.65
N TRP A 307 -0.11 -5.24 28.42
CA TRP A 307 -1.30 -5.12 27.58
C TRP A 307 -2.55 -5.56 28.34
N SER A 308 -3.66 -4.88 28.07
CA SER A 308 -4.98 -5.28 28.56
C SER A 308 -5.36 -6.68 28.03
N ILE A 309 -6.42 -7.27 28.56
CA ILE A 309 -7.02 -8.44 27.92
C ILE A 309 -7.65 -8.05 26.57
N ALA A 310 -7.59 -8.97 25.61
CA ALA A 310 -8.22 -8.77 24.31
C ALA A 310 -9.74 -8.59 24.44
N GLN A 311 -10.27 -7.59 23.76
CA GLN A 311 -11.70 -7.28 23.73
C GLN A 311 -12.14 -7.11 22.25
N PRO A 312 -13.37 -7.50 21.91
CA PRO A 312 -13.89 -7.25 20.56
C PRO A 312 -14.15 -5.76 20.35
N VAL A 313 -13.79 -5.26 19.16
CA VAL A 313 -14.26 -3.95 18.69
C VAL A 313 -15.76 -4.06 18.44
N PRO A 314 -16.59 -3.20 19.06
CA PRO A 314 -18.05 -3.36 19.01
C PRO A 314 -18.60 -2.99 17.62
N ASN A 315 -19.71 -3.65 17.26
CA ASN A 315 -20.51 -3.33 16.06
C ASN A 315 -19.76 -3.43 14.72
N VAL A 316 -18.66 -4.19 14.69
CA VAL A 316 -17.91 -4.48 13.47
C VAL A 316 -17.45 -5.92 13.48
N LEU A 317 -17.47 -6.52 12.32
CA LEU A 317 -16.98 -7.86 12.03
C LEU A 317 -15.95 -7.76 10.89
N GLY A 318 -15.02 -8.70 10.84
CA GLY A 318 -14.14 -8.85 9.69
C GLY A 318 -14.92 -9.17 8.40
N ILE A 319 -14.21 -9.26 7.30
CA ILE A 319 -14.77 -9.79 6.05
C ILE A 319 -15.03 -11.29 6.21
N TRP A 320 -15.84 -11.87 5.31
CA TRP A 320 -15.96 -13.33 5.29
C TRP A 320 -14.60 -13.97 4.96
N ALA A 321 -14.24 -15.02 5.70
CA ALA A 321 -12.98 -15.75 5.45
C ALA A 321 -12.83 -16.22 3.99
N LEU A 322 -13.94 -16.47 3.30
CA LEU A 322 -13.96 -16.81 1.88
C LEU A 322 -13.40 -15.71 0.99
N TYR A 323 -13.58 -14.44 1.35
CA TYR A 323 -13.14 -13.29 0.57
C TYR A 323 -11.82 -12.69 1.06
N GLN A 324 -11.19 -13.32 2.06
CA GLN A 324 -9.92 -12.84 2.58
C GLN A 324 -8.88 -12.68 1.47
N SER A 325 -8.11 -11.63 1.58
CA SER A 325 -6.96 -11.37 0.73
C SER A 325 -5.71 -11.24 1.60
N ARG A 326 -4.60 -11.74 1.09
CA ARG A 326 -3.29 -11.51 1.74
C ARG A 326 -2.77 -10.09 1.52
N LEU A 327 -3.43 -9.36 0.62
CA LEU A 327 -3.08 -7.99 0.28
C LEU A 327 -3.80 -6.98 1.19
N ASP A 328 -4.90 -7.37 1.86
CA ASP A 328 -5.62 -6.48 2.76
C ASP A 328 -4.81 -6.17 4.04
N ASP A 329 -5.06 -5.02 4.61
CA ASP A 329 -4.42 -4.51 5.82
C ASP A 329 -5.35 -3.56 6.57
N TYR A 330 -5.06 -3.26 7.83
CA TYR A 330 -5.74 -2.24 8.61
C TYR A 330 -4.79 -1.07 8.87
N THR A 331 -5.35 0.08 9.20
CA THR A 331 -4.55 1.27 9.45
C THR A 331 -5.15 2.13 10.55
N MET A 332 -4.30 2.81 11.31
CA MET A 332 -4.69 3.79 12.32
C MET A 332 -3.99 5.11 12.12
N ALA A 333 -4.67 6.19 12.47
CA ALA A 333 -4.08 7.53 12.61
C ALA A 333 -4.79 8.30 13.72
N THR A 334 -4.05 9.17 14.40
CA THR A 334 -4.55 9.94 15.55
C THR A 334 -4.78 11.38 15.16
N ASP A 335 -5.92 11.94 15.54
CA ASP A 335 -6.25 13.33 15.30
C ASP A 335 -5.73 14.26 16.42
N SER A 336 -5.80 15.57 16.21
CA SER A 336 -5.29 16.55 17.19
C SER A 336 -6.06 16.57 18.53
N ALA A 337 -7.22 15.94 18.59
CA ALA A 337 -7.97 15.72 19.83
C ALA A 337 -7.58 14.42 20.53
N GLY A 338 -6.57 13.71 20.01
CA GLY A 338 -6.09 12.43 20.57
C GLY A 338 -7.00 11.23 20.30
N ARG A 339 -7.91 11.34 19.33
CA ARG A 339 -8.78 10.22 18.93
C ARG A 339 -8.08 9.39 17.86
N VAL A 340 -8.09 8.08 18.05
CA VAL A 340 -7.52 7.15 17.09
C VAL A 340 -8.58 6.69 16.10
N HIS A 341 -8.35 6.89 14.83
CA HIS A 341 -9.21 6.45 13.73
C HIS A 341 -8.68 5.14 13.16
N LEU A 342 -9.40 4.06 13.37
CA LEU A 342 -9.16 2.75 12.74
C LEU A 342 -9.93 2.69 11.42
N VAL A 343 -9.25 2.41 10.31
CA VAL A 343 -9.87 2.17 9.00
C VAL A 343 -9.60 0.73 8.57
N LEU A 344 -10.65 0.07 8.11
CA LEU A 344 -10.63 -1.35 7.76
C LEU A 344 -11.72 -1.70 6.74
N ALA A 345 -11.51 -2.79 6.01
CA ALA A 345 -12.60 -3.48 5.32
C ALA A 345 -13.33 -4.40 6.31
N GLY A 346 -14.64 -4.31 6.40
CA GLY A 346 -15.40 -5.07 7.37
C GLY A 346 -16.91 -5.03 7.13
N ARG A 347 -17.65 -5.68 8.02
CA ARG A 347 -19.12 -5.77 8.00
C ARG A 347 -19.68 -5.21 9.29
N ARG A 348 -20.85 -4.61 9.23
CA ARG A 348 -21.57 -4.06 10.39
C ARG A 348 -22.54 -5.08 11.02
N THR A 349 -22.94 -6.08 10.26
CA THR A 349 -23.81 -7.17 10.75
C THR A 349 -23.36 -8.53 10.19
N ALA A 350 -23.78 -9.60 10.84
CA ALA A 350 -23.45 -10.96 10.42
C ALA A 350 -24.14 -11.36 9.11
N GLU A 351 -25.30 -10.78 8.80
CA GLU A 351 -26.06 -11.05 7.59
C GLU A 351 -25.54 -10.32 6.35
N GLN A 352 -24.69 -9.30 6.55
CA GLN A 352 -24.15 -8.52 5.46
C GLN A 352 -23.17 -9.39 4.62
N THR A 353 -23.43 -9.50 3.33
CA THR A 353 -22.63 -10.32 2.42
C THR A 353 -21.34 -9.63 2.01
N TRP A 354 -21.46 -8.35 1.61
CA TRP A 354 -20.33 -7.59 1.08
C TRP A 354 -19.74 -6.67 2.14
N PRO A 355 -18.43 -6.57 2.23
CA PRO A 355 -17.80 -5.63 3.16
C PRO A 355 -17.96 -4.19 2.69
N GLU A 356 -17.83 -3.31 3.63
CA GLU A 356 -17.71 -1.88 3.44
C GLU A 356 -16.32 -1.42 3.90
N LEU A 357 -15.84 -0.33 3.36
CA LEU A 357 -14.72 0.38 3.95
C LEU A 357 -15.25 1.22 5.10
N LEU A 358 -14.81 0.91 6.30
CA LEU A 358 -15.33 1.46 7.55
C LEU A 358 -14.27 2.25 8.29
N ARG A 359 -14.70 3.31 8.98
CA ARG A 359 -13.93 3.99 10.01
C ARG A 359 -14.62 3.81 11.37
N ILE A 360 -13.81 3.54 12.40
CA ILE A 360 -14.24 3.44 13.79
C ILE A 360 -13.28 4.30 14.61
N THR A 361 -13.77 5.03 15.60
CA THR A 361 -12.95 5.98 16.36
C THR A 361 -12.85 5.55 17.81
N TRP A 362 -11.64 5.49 18.33
CA TRP A 362 -11.33 5.32 19.74
C TRP A 362 -11.13 6.69 20.39
N ASP A 363 -11.84 6.98 21.46
CA ASP A 363 -11.80 8.26 22.18
C ASP A 363 -10.92 8.25 23.46
N GLY A 364 -10.11 7.21 23.64
CA GLY A 364 -9.32 6.95 24.85
C GLY A 364 -10.01 6.02 25.86
N SER A 365 -11.31 5.72 25.66
CA SER A 365 -12.10 4.88 26.57
C SER A 365 -13.06 3.93 25.86
N SER A 366 -13.58 4.31 24.71
CA SER A 366 -14.62 3.57 23.99
C SER A 366 -14.51 3.76 22.48
N TRP A 367 -15.08 2.82 21.74
CA TRP A 367 -15.21 2.88 20.30
C TRP A 367 -16.51 3.54 19.85
N SER A 368 -16.46 4.40 18.84
CA SER A 368 -17.64 4.92 18.17
C SER A 368 -18.38 3.82 17.39
N PRO A 369 -19.66 4.02 17.02
CA PRO A 369 -20.25 3.21 15.96
C PRO A 369 -19.44 3.30 14.66
N PRO A 370 -19.45 2.22 13.82
CA PRO A 370 -18.81 2.24 12.51
C PRO A 370 -19.43 3.30 11.59
N ASP A 371 -18.57 3.98 10.86
CA ASP A 371 -18.88 5.02 9.91
C ASP A 371 -18.44 4.57 8.52
N VAL A 372 -19.35 4.59 7.54
CA VAL A 372 -19.11 4.04 6.20
C VAL A 372 -18.38 5.08 5.35
N ILE A 373 -17.19 4.74 4.89
CA ILE A 373 -16.41 5.53 3.92
C ILE A 373 -16.89 5.22 2.50
N ALA A 374 -16.99 3.92 2.18
CA ALA A 374 -17.47 3.43 0.89
C ALA A 374 -18.14 2.06 1.04
N ALA A 375 -19.18 1.82 0.27
CA ALA A 375 -19.92 0.56 0.25
C ALA A 375 -19.90 -0.04 -1.17
N TYR A 376 -19.74 -1.34 -1.24
CA TYR A 376 -19.63 -2.08 -2.49
C TYR A 376 -20.61 -3.25 -2.56
N GLN A 377 -20.90 -3.70 -3.77
CA GLN A 377 -21.68 -4.91 -4.03
C GLN A 377 -20.95 -5.75 -5.06
N GLY A 378 -20.21 -6.74 -4.57
CA GLY A 378 -19.38 -7.60 -5.39
C GLY A 378 -17.88 -7.25 -5.37
N ASP A 379 -17.54 -5.99 -5.27
CA ASP A 379 -16.18 -5.51 -5.19
C ASP A 379 -15.68 -5.48 -3.75
N MET A 380 -14.36 -5.63 -3.55
CA MET A 380 -13.72 -5.71 -2.24
C MET A 380 -12.77 -4.53 -2.04
N PRO A 381 -13.03 -3.62 -1.09
CA PRO A 381 -12.03 -2.63 -0.69
C PRO A 381 -10.89 -3.32 0.08
N GLU A 382 -9.65 -2.95 -0.22
CA GLU A 382 -8.46 -3.54 0.39
C GLU A 382 -7.37 -2.48 0.61
N TRP A 383 -6.46 -2.76 1.53
CA TRP A 383 -5.26 -1.95 1.77
C TRP A 383 -5.57 -0.48 2.06
N PRO A 384 -6.46 -0.17 3.00
CA PRO A 384 -6.68 1.22 3.36
C PRO A 384 -5.43 1.85 3.98
N ARG A 385 -5.24 3.14 3.70
CA ARG A 385 -4.29 4.00 4.39
C ARG A 385 -4.99 5.28 4.79
N ILE A 386 -4.66 5.78 5.97
CA ILE A 386 -5.23 7.01 6.51
C ILE A 386 -4.12 7.97 6.93
N ALA A 387 -4.28 9.23 6.60
CA ALA A 387 -3.53 10.33 7.18
C ALA A 387 -4.48 11.38 7.74
N VAL A 388 -4.08 12.01 8.83
CA VAL A 388 -4.79 13.13 9.44
C VAL A 388 -4.07 14.41 9.06
N GLY A 389 -4.73 15.26 8.31
CA GLY A 389 -4.22 16.55 7.90
C GLY A 389 -4.64 17.67 8.83
N LEU A 390 -4.17 18.85 8.48
CA LEU A 390 -4.46 20.10 9.18
C LEU A 390 -5.97 20.31 9.33
N GLY A 391 -6.40 20.76 10.53
CA GLY A 391 -7.83 20.94 10.83
C GLY A 391 -8.59 19.63 10.96
N ASN A 392 -7.91 18.53 11.26
CA ASN A 392 -8.45 17.18 11.36
C ASN A 392 -9.21 16.75 10.11
N VAL A 393 -8.64 17.04 8.94
CA VAL A 393 -9.10 16.44 7.69
C VAL A 393 -8.53 15.05 7.60
N LEU A 394 -9.39 14.05 7.61
CA LEU A 394 -9.03 12.66 7.37
C LEU A 394 -8.91 12.44 5.86
N HIS A 395 -7.79 11.90 5.43
CA HIS A 395 -7.53 11.50 4.06
C HIS A 395 -7.39 9.98 4.02
N VAL A 396 -8.24 9.30 3.27
CA VAL A 396 -8.23 7.85 3.15
C VAL A 396 -8.03 7.46 1.71
N VAL A 397 -7.09 6.57 1.48
CA VAL A 397 -6.85 5.92 0.18
C VAL A 397 -6.97 4.40 0.34
N TRP A 398 -7.42 3.74 -0.70
CA TRP A 398 -7.54 2.27 -0.75
C TRP A 398 -7.54 1.81 -2.20
N PHE A 399 -7.36 0.54 -2.45
CA PHE A 399 -7.67 -0.01 -3.75
C PHE A 399 -8.88 -0.94 -3.69
N VAL A 400 -9.48 -1.20 -4.83
CA VAL A 400 -10.63 -2.09 -4.94
C VAL A 400 -10.29 -3.24 -5.86
N ARG A 401 -10.50 -4.46 -5.36
CA ARG A 401 -10.48 -5.70 -6.12
C ARG A 401 -11.90 -5.96 -6.62
N ASP A 402 -12.08 -6.00 -7.94
CA ASP A 402 -13.39 -6.18 -8.53
C ASP A 402 -13.95 -7.61 -8.37
N ALA A 403 -15.25 -7.76 -8.59
CA ALA A 403 -15.96 -9.02 -8.45
C ALA A 403 -15.42 -10.13 -9.36
N GLU A 404 -14.87 -9.80 -10.53
CA GLU A 404 -14.34 -10.77 -11.49
C GLU A 404 -13.02 -11.38 -11.00
N ASN A 405 -12.31 -10.66 -10.14
CA ASN A 405 -10.98 -11.02 -9.63
C ASN A 405 -10.96 -11.46 -8.15
N LEU A 406 -12.12 -11.71 -7.54
CA LEU A 406 -12.20 -12.08 -6.11
C LEU A 406 -11.32 -13.28 -5.76
N PHE A 407 -11.16 -14.22 -6.67
CA PHE A 407 -10.42 -15.46 -6.46
C PHE A 407 -9.16 -15.60 -7.33
N ASN A 408 -8.89 -14.60 -8.20
CA ASN A 408 -7.73 -14.59 -9.07
C ASN A 408 -7.06 -13.21 -9.06
N SER A 409 -6.25 -12.97 -8.07
CA SER A 409 -5.55 -11.68 -7.89
C SER A 409 -4.57 -11.32 -9.02
N ALA A 410 -4.22 -12.28 -9.89
CA ALA A 410 -3.29 -12.04 -11.00
C ALA A 410 -3.96 -11.44 -12.25
N ALA A 411 -5.29 -11.44 -12.33
CA ALA A 411 -6.05 -11.07 -13.52
C ALA A 411 -6.74 -9.69 -13.41
N GLY A 412 -6.49 -8.92 -12.34
CA GLY A 412 -7.36 -7.85 -11.91
C GLY A 412 -7.12 -6.47 -12.49
N ASN A 413 -8.22 -5.79 -12.75
CA ASN A 413 -8.25 -4.34 -12.93
C ASN A 413 -8.47 -3.69 -11.57
N TYR A 414 -7.40 -3.53 -10.80
CA TYR A 414 -7.43 -2.81 -9.55
C TYR A 414 -7.52 -1.32 -9.80
N ARG A 415 -8.20 -0.60 -8.91
CA ARG A 415 -8.30 0.86 -8.95
C ARG A 415 -8.04 1.45 -7.58
N VAL A 416 -7.28 2.51 -7.57
CA VAL A 416 -7.01 3.31 -6.37
C VAL A 416 -8.09 4.36 -6.22
N TRP A 417 -8.60 4.47 -5.00
CA TRP A 417 -9.64 5.41 -4.61
C TRP A 417 -9.17 6.30 -3.47
N TYR A 418 -9.82 7.44 -3.35
CA TYR A 418 -9.55 8.45 -2.34
C TYR A 418 -10.86 9.06 -1.84
N SER A 419 -10.93 9.33 -0.54
CA SER A 419 -12.02 10.10 0.10
C SER A 419 -11.48 10.90 1.26
N THR A 420 -12.17 11.99 1.60
CA THR A 420 -11.84 12.84 2.74
C THR A 420 -13.05 13.11 3.62
N ARG A 421 -12.76 13.42 4.89
CA ARG A 421 -13.75 13.91 5.85
C ARG A 421 -13.09 14.84 6.85
N THR A 422 -13.70 15.99 7.08
CA THR A 422 -13.29 16.86 8.19
C THR A 422 -14.03 16.41 9.45
N VAL A 423 -13.28 16.12 10.52
CA VAL A 423 -13.84 15.87 11.85
C VAL A 423 -13.68 17.12 12.70
N ASN A 424 -14.62 17.33 13.64
CA ASN A 424 -14.62 18.53 14.48
C ASN A 424 -13.31 18.64 15.25
N SER A 425 -12.62 19.74 15.07
CA SER A 425 -11.39 20.09 15.77
C SER A 425 -11.30 21.61 15.92
N GLU A 426 -10.35 22.02 16.74
CA GLU A 426 -9.93 23.41 16.78
C GLU A 426 -9.35 23.84 15.43
N SER A 427 -9.63 25.09 15.04
CA SER A 427 -9.06 25.66 13.82
C SER A 427 -7.54 25.83 13.98
N ILE A 428 -6.78 25.13 13.17
CA ILE A 428 -5.33 25.27 13.12
C ILE A 428 -4.97 26.17 11.94
N VAL A 429 -4.02 27.08 12.15
CA VAL A 429 -3.52 27.93 11.07
C VAL A 429 -2.55 27.13 10.21
N PRO A 430 -2.77 27.01 8.89
CA PRO A 430 -1.84 26.33 8.01
C PRO A 430 -0.44 26.99 8.03
N VAL A 431 0.58 26.15 8.01
CA VAL A 431 1.95 26.60 7.74
C VAL A 431 2.12 26.62 6.22
N GLU A 432 2.56 27.75 5.67
CA GLU A 432 2.81 27.84 4.24
C GLU A 432 4.00 26.95 3.86
N VAL A 433 3.76 25.96 3.00
CA VAL A 433 4.80 25.15 2.34
C VAL A 433 4.93 25.66 0.90
N PRO A 434 5.98 26.45 0.60
CA PRO A 434 6.13 27.04 -0.72
C PRO A 434 6.23 25.99 -1.82
N LEU A 435 5.54 26.23 -2.94
CA LEU A 435 5.73 25.42 -4.14
C LEU A 435 7.09 25.72 -4.77
N ILE A 436 7.86 24.69 -5.02
CA ILE A 436 9.15 24.79 -5.72
C ILE A 436 8.87 24.66 -7.23
N PRO A 437 9.17 25.69 -8.04
CA PRO A 437 8.95 25.65 -9.47
C PRO A 437 9.87 24.62 -10.15
N PRO A 438 9.47 24.04 -11.29
CA PRO A 438 10.33 23.13 -12.04
C PRO A 438 11.68 23.78 -12.34
N PRO A 439 12.78 22.99 -12.36
CA PRO A 439 14.09 23.54 -12.73
C PRO A 439 14.00 24.10 -14.15
N GLN A 440 14.49 25.33 -14.32
CA GLN A 440 14.53 25.96 -15.64
C GLN A 440 15.42 25.14 -16.58
N PRO A 441 14.98 24.86 -17.82
CA PRO A 441 15.84 24.21 -18.77
C PRO A 441 17.13 25.01 -18.90
N ARG A 442 18.27 24.41 -18.66
CA ARG A 442 19.55 25.03 -18.92
C ARG A 442 19.58 25.38 -20.41
N THR A 443 19.58 26.67 -20.73
CA THR A 443 19.89 27.14 -22.07
C THR A 443 21.31 26.67 -22.34
N VAL A 444 21.45 25.59 -23.11
CA VAL A 444 22.76 25.22 -23.67
C VAL A 444 23.13 26.39 -24.55
N VAL A 445 23.90 27.31 -24.03
CA VAL A 445 24.59 28.28 -24.90
C VAL A 445 25.51 27.40 -25.74
N ASN A 446 25.10 27.19 -26.98
CA ASN A 446 25.97 26.59 -27.97
C ASN A 446 27.15 27.59 -28.12
N GLU A 447 28.15 27.48 -27.22
CA GLU A 447 29.46 28.01 -27.57
C GLU A 447 29.82 27.29 -28.87
N GLN A 448 29.75 28.03 -29.94
CA GLN A 448 30.24 27.57 -31.23
C GLN A 448 31.63 26.98 -30.98
N SER A 449 31.69 25.66 -30.95
CA SER A 449 32.95 24.95 -30.84
C SER A 449 33.86 25.53 -31.93
N ALA A 450 34.92 26.18 -31.49
CA ALA A 450 35.98 26.56 -32.41
C ALA A 450 36.34 25.31 -33.26
N PRO A 451 36.49 25.43 -34.58
CA PRO A 451 36.76 24.28 -35.40
C PRO A 451 37.99 23.55 -34.84
N LEU A 452 37.82 22.28 -34.52
CA LEU A 452 38.92 21.42 -34.11
C LEU A 452 40.04 21.53 -35.16
N PRO A 453 41.31 21.76 -34.75
CA PRO A 453 42.42 21.76 -35.66
C PRO A 453 42.47 20.41 -36.38
N THR A 454 42.47 20.45 -37.69
CA THR A 454 42.56 19.26 -38.55
C THR A 454 43.80 18.47 -38.15
N PRO A 455 43.67 17.19 -37.71
CA PRO A 455 44.83 16.41 -37.37
C PRO A 455 45.68 16.17 -38.60
N THR A 456 46.96 16.59 -38.56
CA THR A 456 47.95 16.24 -39.54
C THR A 456 48.13 14.74 -39.54
N PRO A 457 48.04 14.01 -40.67
CA PRO A 457 48.20 12.57 -40.67
C PRO A 457 49.66 12.23 -40.36
N ARG A 458 49.88 11.65 -39.19
CA ARG A 458 51.13 11.01 -38.80
C ARG A 458 51.06 9.59 -39.31
N ILE A 459 51.86 9.28 -40.33
CA ILE A 459 52.03 7.90 -40.79
C ILE A 459 52.98 7.21 -39.76
N GLU A 460 52.40 6.48 -38.83
CA GLU A 460 53.15 5.48 -38.04
C GLU A 460 53.00 4.13 -38.74
N THR A 461 54.10 3.59 -39.22
CA THR A 461 54.18 2.21 -39.67
C THR A 461 54.13 1.30 -38.47
N VAL A 462 52.97 0.65 -38.30
CA VAL A 462 52.84 -0.43 -37.29
C VAL A 462 53.34 -1.72 -37.92
N PRO A 463 54.19 -2.52 -37.22
CA PRO A 463 54.55 -3.87 -37.64
C PRO A 463 53.30 -4.75 -37.71
N VAL A 464 53.16 -5.50 -38.76
CA VAL A 464 52.13 -6.52 -38.94
C VAL A 464 52.43 -7.66 -37.99
N GLU A 465 51.67 -7.82 -36.91
CA GLU A 465 51.64 -9.07 -36.13
C GLU A 465 50.65 -10.03 -36.81
N ASP A 466 51.04 -11.31 -36.81
CA ASP A 466 50.30 -12.42 -37.40
C ASP A 466 48.86 -12.56 -36.79
N PRO A 467 47.88 -13.02 -37.59
CA PRO A 467 46.50 -13.15 -37.14
C PRO A 467 46.38 -14.22 -36.06
N VAL A 468 45.97 -13.79 -34.84
CA VAL A 468 45.51 -14.70 -33.78
C VAL A 468 44.18 -15.28 -34.20
N ALA A 469 44.04 -16.59 -34.15
CA ALA A 469 42.83 -17.32 -34.44
C ALA A 469 41.65 -16.85 -33.58
N PRO A 470 40.41 -16.78 -34.10
CA PRO A 470 39.25 -16.34 -33.34
C PRO A 470 38.96 -17.32 -32.21
N GLY A 471 39.08 -16.84 -30.98
CA GLY A 471 38.62 -17.57 -29.80
C GLY A 471 37.07 -17.76 -29.87
N GLU A 472 36.65 -18.98 -29.71
CA GLU A 472 35.28 -19.39 -29.61
C GLU A 472 34.59 -18.63 -28.46
N LEU A 473 33.63 -17.81 -28.78
CA LEU A 473 32.65 -17.28 -27.82
C LEU A 473 31.79 -18.44 -27.36
N VAL A 474 32.10 -18.97 -26.17
CA VAL A 474 31.20 -19.91 -25.48
C VAL A 474 29.99 -19.10 -25.00
N LEU A 475 28.93 -19.07 -25.83
CA LEU A 475 27.61 -18.74 -25.37
C LEU A 475 27.18 -19.82 -24.38
N SER A 476 27.08 -19.47 -23.11
CA SER A 476 26.40 -20.30 -22.13
C SER A 476 24.92 -20.41 -22.53
N GLN A 477 24.61 -21.46 -23.26
CA GLN A 477 23.22 -21.90 -23.45
C GLN A 477 22.73 -22.34 -22.07
N ASN A 478 21.78 -21.60 -21.51
CA ASN A 478 20.91 -22.12 -20.47
C ASN A 478 20.20 -23.34 -21.04
N ILE A 479 20.70 -24.52 -20.67
CA ILE A 479 20.04 -25.79 -20.96
C ILE A 479 18.78 -25.82 -20.09
N ARG A 480 17.67 -25.36 -20.66
CA ARG A 480 16.34 -25.68 -20.18
C ARG A 480 16.19 -27.18 -20.38
N SER A 481 16.19 -27.96 -19.29
CA SER A 481 16.10 -29.40 -19.39
C SER A 481 14.74 -29.77 -19.98
N GLU A 482 14.71 -30.62 -21.00
CA GLU A 482 13.47 -31.19 -21.58
C GLU A 482 12.58 -31.87 -20.51
N ASN A 483 13.12 -32.17 -19.35
CA ASN A 483 12.39 -32.76 -18.23
C ASN A 483 11.38 -31.79 -17.57
N ASP A 484 11.60 -30.48 -17.66
CA ASP A 484 10.68 -29.50 -17.01
C ASP A 484 9.35 -29.39 -17.75
N GLU A 485 9.35 -29.53 -19.08
CA GLU A 485 8.10 -29.53 -19.86
C GLU A 485 7.28 -30.77 -19.62
N VAL A 486 7.91 -31.91 -19.42
CA VAL A 486 7.22 -33.18 -19.12
C VAL A 486 6.61 -33.14 -17.72
N ILE A 487 7.27 -32.56 -16.75
CA ILE A 487 6.76 -32.40 -15.38
C ILE A 487 5.56 -31.46 -15.35
N VAL A 488 5.60 -30.34 -16.06
CA VAL A 488 4.46 -29.41 -16.17
C VAL A 488 3.26 -30.08 -16.86
N LEU A 489 3.50 -30.85 -17.91
CA LEU A 489 2.43 -31.60 -18.61
C LEU A 489 1.81 -32.68 -17.71
N LEU A 490 2.62 -33.39 -16.94
CA LEU A 490 2.13 -34.39 -15.97
C LEU A 490 1.34 -33.75 -14.83
N MET A 491 1.75 -32.61 -14.32
CA MET A 491 1.00 -31.87 -13.29
C MET A 491 -0.32 -31.31 -13.81
N ALA A 492 -0.39 -30.91 -15.08
CA ALA A 492 -1.64 -30.44 -15.71
C ALA A 492 -2.64 -31.55 -15.96
N LEU A 493 -2.16 -32.77 -16.22
CA LEU A 493 -3.01 -33.94 -16.51
C LEU A 493 -3.48 -34.67 -15.24
N ALA A 494 -2.77 -34.57 -14.13
CA ALA A 494 -3.09 -35.28 -12.89
C ALA A 494 -4.52 -35.04 -12.37
N PRO A 495 -5.06 -33.80 -12.32
CA PRO A 495 -6.43 -33.55 -11.87
C PRO A 495 -7.49 -34.22 -12.77
N ALA A 496 -7.27 -34.18 -14.09
CA ALA A 496 -8.21 -34.81 -15.05
C ALA A 496 -8.26 -36.34 -14.90
N LEU A 497 -7.11 -36.95 -14.62
CA LEU A 497 -7.01 -38.39 -14.40
C LEU A 497 -7.70 -38.82 -13.10
N VAL A 498 -7.58 -38.02 -12.03
CA VAL A 498 -8.28 -38.30 -10.76
C VAL A 498 -9.80 -38.18 -10.92
N ILE A 499 -10.29 -37.18 -11.66
CA ILE A 499 -11.72 -37.02 -11.94
C ILE A 499 -12.22 -38.18 -12.77
N LEU A 500 -11.47 -38.61 -13.78
CA LEU A 500 -11.83 -39.76 -14.62
C LEU A 500 -11.92 -41.06 -13.81
N LEU A 501 -10.93 -41.34 -12.96
CA LEU A 501 -10.92 -42.50 -12.08
C LEU A 501 -12.09 -42.48 -11.08
N ALA A 502 -12.39 -41.32 -10.48
CA ALA A 502 -13.52 -41.17 -9.57
C ALA A 502 -14.87 -41.41 -10.29
N THR A 503 -15.04 -40.88 -11.50
CA THR A 503 -16.26 -41.10 -12.29
C THR A 503 -16.43 -42.54 -12.73
N VAL A 504 -15.36 -43.21 -13.16
CA VAL A 504 -15.39 -44.66 -13.51
C VAL A 504 -15.71 -45.51 -12.28
N THR A 505 -15.12 -45.22 -11.15
CA THR A 505 -15.38 -45.93 -9.89
C THR A 505 -16.83 -45.75 -9.44
N LEU A 506 -17.37 -44.54 -9.48
CA LEU A 506 -18.79 -44.29 -9.19
C LEU A 506 -19.72 -44.99 -10.17
N PHE A 507 -19.38 -45.04 -11.45
CA PHE A 507 -20.16 -45.75 -12.46
C PHE A 507 -20.17 -47.27 -12.19
N LEU A 508 -19.03 -47.86 -11.86
CA LEU A 508 -18.91 -49.27 -11.53
C LEU A 508 -19.67 -49.64 -10.23
N LEU A 509 -19.61 -48.77 -9.21
CA LEU A 509 -20.38 -48.95 -7.98
C LEU A 509 -21.88 -48.86 -8.22
N ARG A 510 -22.37 -47.91 -9.02
CA ARG A 510 -23.78 -47.82 -9.43
C ARG A 510 -24.26 -48.99 -10.25
N ARG A 511 -23.38 -49.57 -11.09
CA ARG A 511 -23.73 -50.77 -11.86
C ARG A 511 -23.87 -52.02 -10.97
N ARG A 512 -23.02 -52.15 -9.93
CA ARG A 512 -23.13 -53.23 -8.93
C ARG A 512 -24.41 -53.15 -8.09
N SER A 513 -24.83 -51.97 -7.71
CA SER A 513 -26.04 -51.74 -6.89
C SER A 513 -27.35 -51.94 -7.68
N ARG A 514 -27.31 -52.08 -9.01
CA ARG A 514 -28.50 -52.41 -9.85
C ARG A 514 -28.66 -53.90 -10.14
N HIS A 515 -27.69 -54.72 -9.72
CA HIS A 515 -27.70 -56.16 -9.91
C HIS A 515 -27.71 -56.93 -8.57
N ALA A 516 -27.80 -56.23 -7.44
CA ALA A 516 -28.14 -56.75 -6.13
C ALA A 516 -29.58 -56.31 -5.76
#